data_c621f565cb8f297466d6475753891242
#
_entry.id   c621f565cb8f297466d6475753891242
#
_cell.length_a   1.000
_cell.length_b   1.000
_cell.length_c   1.000
_cell.angle_alpha   90.00
_cell.angle_beta   90.00
_cell.angle_gamma   90.00
#
_symmetry.space_group_name_H-M   'P 1'
#
loop_
_entity.id
_entity.type
_entity.pdbx_description
1 polymer ?
#
loop_
_entity_poly.entity_id
_entity_poly.type
_entity_poly.pdbx_seq_one_letter_code
_entity_poly.pdbx_strand_id
1 'polypeptide(L)'
;MAFRRTSSPPFGFLFLLMCHSLSPNHAARLMYSPRSASPQLPAFREAPAFRNGEACDRTTIHVAMTLDTNYLRGTMAAIFSMLQHATCPENLFFHFLAAHFGDQLAASINATFPYLPFTIYRFNPNLVKGKISRSIRQALDQPLNYARIYLADVVPPDVTRVIYLDSDLVLVDDIGKLWRKDLGGRVIGAPEYCHANFSHYFTRAFWSNPHYRKVFEGRRPCYFNTGVMVVDLTRWREGGYRGKMEWWMTRQKWERIYQLGSLPPFLLVLAGEIKAVDLRWNQHGLG
;
A
#
# COMPACT_ATOMS: atom_id res chain seq x y z
N MET A 1 33.74 46.53 38.19
CA MET A 1 34.80 46.06 37.26
C MET A 1 34.19 45.77 35.92
N ALA A 2 34.49 46.63 34.94
CA ALA A 2 34.02 46.56 33.57
C ALA A 2 34.91 45.61 32.78
N PHE A 3 34.32 44.74 31.95
CA PHE A 3 35.05 44.13 30.85
C PHE A 3 34.22 44.16 29.56
N ARG A 4 34.90 44.65 28.57
CA ARG A 4 34.53 45.11 27.23
C ARG A 4 33.86 44.03 26.37
N ARG A 5 32.91 44.53 25.58
CA ARG A 5 32.47 43.93 24.34
C ARG A 5 33.59 43.99 23.30
N THR A 6 33.89 42.89 22.63
CA THR A 6 34.60 42.88 21.35
C THR A 6 33.65 42.35 20.27
N SER A 7 33.31 43.24 19.37
CA SER A 7 32.57 42.99 18.14
C SER A 7 33.52 42.40 17.09
N SER A 8 33.13 41.29 16.47
CA SER A 8 33.73 40.79 15.22
C SER A 8 32.79 41.05 14.05
N PRO A 9 33.31 41.41 12.87
CA PRO A 9 32.50 41.83 11.75
C PRO A 9 31.94 40.63 10.94
N PRO A 10 30.88 40.83 10.20
CA PRO A 10 30.33 39.77 9.35
C PRO A 10 31.15 39.67 8.06
N PHE A 11 31.61 38.46 7.76
CA PHE A 11 32.13 38.11 6.44
C PHE A 11 30.97 38.00 5.45
N GLY A 12 30.82 39.05 4.65
CA GLY A 12 29.96 39.04 3.48
C GLY A 12 30.63 38.24 2.37
N PHE A 13 30.08 37.09 2.03
CA PHE A 13 30.40 36.42 0.78
C PHE A 13 29.55 37.02 -0.34
N LEU A 14 30.23 37.82 -1.15
CA LEU A 14 29.71 38.40 -2.38
C LEU A 14 29.74 37.33 -3.46
N PHE A 15 28.61 36.65 -3.70
CA PHE A 15 28.43 35.82 -4.89
C PHE A 15 28.06 36.72 -6.07
N LEU A 16 29.03 36.96 -6.92
CA LEU A 16 28.85 37.60 -8.22
C LEU A 16 28.02 36.63 -9.11
N LEU A 17 26.74 36.92 -9.23
CA LEU A 17 25.86 36.35 -10.27
C LEU A 17 26.30 36.95 -11.62
N MET A 18 27.05 36.18 -12.40
CA MET A 18 27.17 36.43 -13.83
C MET A 18 25.85 36.08 -14.51
N CYS A 19 24.99 37.05 -14.66
CA CYS A 19 23.89 37.01 -15.58
C CYS A 19 24.44 37.01 -17.01
N HIS A 20 24.59 35.83 -17.60
CA HIS A 20 24.66 35.74 -19.04
C HIS A 20 23.27 35.95 -19.59
N SER A 21 23.09 37.03 -20.28
CA SER A 21 21.92 37.36 -21.09
C SER A 21 21.72 36.32 -22.18
N LEU A 22 20.91 35.31 -21.92
CA LEU A 22 20.38 34.45 -22.95
C LEU A 22 19.15 35.14 -23.58
N SER A 23 19.28 35.37 -24.87
CA SER A 23 18.29 35.94 -25.76
C SER A 23 16.92 35.26 -25.65
N PRO A 24 15.78 35.98 -25.63
CA PRO A 24 14.47 35.39 -25.41
C PRO A 24 13.80 34.89 -26.69
N ASN A 25 14.46 34.04 -27.49
CA ASN A 25 13.91 33.64 -28.79
C ASN A 25 13.89 32.13 -29.08
N HIS A 26 13.90 31.27 -28.07
CA HIS A 26 13.57 29.86 -28.26
C HIS A 26 12.69 29.31 -27.14
N ALA A 27 11.61 30.02 -26.81
CA ALA A 27 10.46 29.36 -26.21
C ALA A 27 9.77 28.56 -27.32
N ALA A 28 10.15 27.28 -27.46
CA ALA A 28 9.36 26.34 -28.23
C ALA A 28 7.94 26.31 -27.60
N ARG A 29 6.99 27.03 -28.22
CA ARG A 29 5.58 26.87 -27.96
C ARG A 29 5.24 25.43 -28.33
N LEU A 30 5.20 24.56 -27.32
CA LEU A 30 4.46 23.33 -27.39
C LEU A 30 3.00 23.73 -27.61
N MET A 31 2.58 23.75 -28.89
CA MET A 31 1.18 23.83 -29.26
C MET A 31 0.49 22.60 -28.68
N TYR A 32 -0.16 22.77 -27.56
CA TYR A 32 -1.06 21.79 -26.99
C TYR A 32 -2.27 21.69 -27.92
N SER A 33 -2.26 20.72 -28.82
CA SER A 33 -3.43 20.36 -29.59
C SER A 33 -4.41 19.67 -28.62
N PRO A 34 -5.63 20.13 -28.45
CA PRO A 34 -6.62 19.47 -27.61
C PRO A 34 -7.25 18.31 -28.39
N ARG A 35 -6.49 17.28 -28.72
CA ARG A 35 -7.05 15.98 -29.01
C ARG A 35 -7.04 15.21 -27.70
N SER A 36 -8.23 14.83 -27.23
CA SER A 36 -8.45 13.91 -26.12
C SER A 36 -7.85 12.54 -26.46
N ALA A 37 -6.53 12.45 -26.44
CA ALA A 37 -5.85 11.17 -26.40
C ALA A 37 -6.06 10.63 -24.97
N SER A 38 -6.78 9.54 -24.83
CA SER A 38 -6.74 8.73 -23.63
C SER A 38 -5.27 8.56 -23.24
N PRO A 39 -4.92 8.74 -21.95
CA PRO A 39 -3.53 8.62 -21.53
C PRO A 39 -3.00 7.25 -21.96
N GLN A 40 -2.02 7.29 -22.86
CA GLN A 40 -1.43 6.06 -23.39
C GLN A 40 -0.65 5.39 -22.26
N LEU A 41 -1.05 4.17 -21.91
CA LEU A 41 -0.35 3.41 -20.87
C LEU A 41 1.10 3.13 -21.30
N PRO A 42 2.04 3.05 -20.35
CA PRO A 42 3.43 2.71 -20.69
C PRO A 42 3.49 1.33 -21.34
N ALA A 43 4.30 1.21 -22.38
CA ALA A 43 4.61 -0.06 -23.02
C ALA A 43 5.66 -0.82 -22.19
N PHE A 44 5.43 -2.11 -21.98
CA PHE A 44 6.35 -3.02 -21.32
C PHE A 44 6.85 -4.07 -22.32
N ARG A 45 8.03 -4.61 -22.06
CA ARG A 45 8.51 -5.79 -22.78
C ARG A 45 7.88 -7.04 -22.18
N GLU A 46 7.65 -8.04 -23.01
CA GLU A 46 7.25 -9.36 -22.53
C GLU A 46 8.33 -9.94 -21.61
N ALA A 47 7.91 -10.43 -20.45
CA ALA A 47 8.77 -11.10 -19.50
C ALA A 47 9.00 -12.57 -19.89
N PRO A 48 10.15 -13.16 -19.54
CA PRO A 48 10.34 -14.59 -19.74
C PRO A 48 9.32 -15.39 -18.92
N ALA A 49 8.98 -16.58 -19.41
CA ALA A 49 8.15 -17.50 -18.66
C ALA A 49 8.95 -18.05 -17.48
N PHE A 50 8.52 -17.67 -16.27
CA PHE A 50 9.08 -18.21 -15.04
C PHE A 50 8.36 -19.50 -14.69
N ARG A 51 9.05 -20.64 -14.67
CA ARG A 51 8.50 -21.96 -14.32
C ARG A 51 9.58 -22.81 -13.69
N ASN A 52 9.19 -23.59 -12.69
CA ASN A 52 10.05 -24.56 -12.02
C ASN A 52 9.60 -26.02 -12.23
N GLY A 53 8.51 -26.19 -12.94
CA GLY A 53 8.02 -27.44 -13.47
C GLY A 53 7.73 -28.51 -12.40
N GLU A 54 8.31 -29.70 -12.57
CA GLU A 54 8.00 -30.87 -11.75
C GLU A 54 8.38 -30.76 -10.26
N ALA A 55 9.23 -29.78 -9.90
CA ALA A 55 9.62 -29.53 -8.52
C ALA A 55 8.53 -28.86 -7.69
N CYS A 56 7.44 -28.37 -8.34
CA CYS A 56 6.38 -27.63 -7.70
C CYS A 56 5.17 -28.50 -7.41
N ASP A 57 4.64 -28.37 -6.20
CA ASP A 57 3.34 -28.91 -5.86
C ASP A 57 2.21 -28.11 -6.59
N ARG A 58 0.96 -28.50 -6.36
CA ARG A 58 -0.20 -27.80 -6.96
C ARG A 58 -0.85 -26.80 -6.01
N THR A 59 -0.14 -26.36 -5.00
CA THR A 59 -0.66 -25.39 -4.01
C THR A 59 -0.73 -24.00 -4.64
N THR A 60 -1.92 -23.46 -4.83
CA THR A 60 -2.08 -22.09 -5.31
C THR A 60 -1.76 -21.07 -4.22
N ILE A 61 -0.90 -20.13 -4.53
CA ILE A 61 -0.55 -18.99 -3.69
C ILE A 61 -1.32 -17.78 -4.19
N HIS A 62 -2.31 -17.33 -3.44
CA HIS A 62 -3.14 -16.18 -3.80
C HIS A 62 -2.49 -14.88 -3.36
N VAL A 63 -2.23 -13.97 -4.31
CA VAL A 63 -1.66 -12.64 -4.08
C VAL A 63 -2.69 -11.59 -4.48
N ALA A 64 -3.01 -10.66 -3.59
CA ALA A 64 -3.92 -9.54 -3.86
C ALA A 64 -3.15 -8.23 -3.91
N MET A 65 -3.46 -7.38 -4.89
CA MET A 65 -2.88 -6.05 -5.07
C MET A 65 -3.94 -5.07 -5.57
N THR A 66 -3.77 -3.79 -5.28
CA THR A 66 -4.53 -2.75 -5.97
C THR A 66 -3.91 -2.48 -7.33
N LEU A 67 -4.74 -2.10 -8.31
CA LEU A 67 -4.30 -1.85 -9.68
C LEU A 67 -4.91 -0.55 -10.19
N ASP A 68 -4.06 0.39 -10.56
CA ASP A 68 -4.43 1.61 -11.26
C ASP A 68 -3.36 2.06 -12.26
N THR A 69 -3.68 3.05 -13.08
CA THR A 69 -2.76 3.56 -14.11
C THR A 69 -1.55 4.28 -13.53
N ASN A 70 -1.67 4.89 -12.35
CA ASN A 70 -0.58 5.67 -11.74
C ASN A 70 0.52 4.75 -11.20
N TYR A 71 0.10 3.62 -10.60
CA TYR A 71 1.00 2.64 -9.99
C TYR A 71 1.29 1.42 -10.88
N LEU A 72 0.84 1.44 -12.16
CA LEU A 72 1.02 0.30 -13.06
C LEU A 72 2.49 -0.14 -13.19
N ARG A 73 3.43 0.81 -13.27
CA ARG A 73 4.86 0.49 -13.35
C ARG A 73 5.36 -0.22 -12.09
N GLY A 74 4.97 0.26 -10.92
CA GLY A 74 5.29 -0.37 -9.64
C GLY A 74 4.70 -1.77 -9.57
N THR A 75 3.42 -1.92 -9.92
CA THR A 75 2.74 -3.23 -9.96
C THR A 75 3.46 -4.21 -10.89
N MET A 76 3.87 -3.79 -12.09
CA MET A 76 4.63 -4.63 -13.01
C MET A 76 5.98 -5.05 -12.44
N ALA A 77 6.70 -4.13 -11.80
CA ALA A 77 7.97 -4.44 -11.14
C ALA A 77 7.78 -5.42 -9.96
N ALA A 78 6.72 -5.25 -9.18
CA ALA A 78 6.37 -6.14 -8.08
C ALA A 78 6.06 -7.56 -8.60
N ILE A 79 5.21 -7.70 -9.63
CA ILE A 79 4.90 -8.99 -10.26
C ILE A 79 6.18 -9.65 -10.77
N PHE A 80 6.99 -8.92 -11.53
CA PHE A 80 8.23 -9.44 -12.07
C PHE A 80 9.16 -9.95 -10.97
N SER A 81 9.36 -9.16 -9.91
CA SER A 81 10.22 -9.55 -8.80
C SER A 81 9.68 -10.78 -8.04
N MET A 82 8.36 -10.91 -7.88
CA MET A 82 7.75 -12.10 -7.30
C MET A 82 8.01 -13.35 -8.14
N LEU A 83 7.75 -13.27 -9.45
CA LEU A 83 7.98 -14.38 -10.38
C LEU A 83 9.44 -14.81 -10.40
N GLN A 84 10.37 -13.84 -10.37
CA GLN A 84 11.81 -14.09 -10.40
C GLN A 84 12.34 -14.79 -9.15
N HIS A 85 11.77 -14.48 -7.98
CA HIS A 85 12.26 -15.00 -6.70
C HIS A 85 11.41 -16.14 -6.12
N ALA A 86 10.24 -16.42 -6.68
CA ALA A 86 9.42 -17.53 -6.23
C ALA A 86 10.06 -18.88 -6.61
N THR A 87 10.09 -19.81 -5.64
CA THR A 87 10.49 -21.20 -5.91
C THR A 87 9.53 -21.85 -6.91
N CYS A 88 8.24 -21.57 -6.80
CA CYS A 88 7.20 -22.07 -7.70
C CYS A 88 6.36 -20.92 -8.26
N PRO A 89 6.86 -20.18 -9.26
CA PRO A 89 6.15 -19.03 -9.82
C PRO A 89 4.83 -19.41 -10.49
N GLU A 90 4.70 -20.61 -11.05
CA GLU A 90 3.47 -21.14 -11.64
C GLU A 90 2.33 -21.35 -10.64
N ASN A 91 2.64 -21.37 -9.33
CA ASN A 91 1.65 -21.48 -8.27
C ASN A 91 1.03 -20.14 -7.88
N LEU A 92 1.56 -19.01 -8.39
CA LEU A 92 1.06 -17.68 -8.04
C LEU A 92 -0.22 -17.38 -8.85
N PHE A 93 -1.28 -16.99 -8.14
CA PHE A 93 -2.52 -16.47 -8.73
C PHE A 93 -2.77 -15.05 -8.21
N PHE A 94 -2.99 -14.09 -9.12
CA PHE A 94 -3.13 -12.70 -8.76
C PHE A 94 -4.59 -12.23 -8.76
N HIS A 95 -4.97 -11.53 -7.68
CA HIS A 95 -6.26 -10.86 -7.49
C HIS A 95 -6.03 -9.35 -7.52
N PHE A 96 -6.37 -8.69 -8.61
CA PHE A 96 -6.22 -7.24 -8.72
C PHE A 96 -7.53 -6.53 -8.40
N LEU A 97 -7.49 -5.54 -7.52
CA LEU A 97 -8.63 -4.67 -7.22
C LEU A 97 -8.42 -3.34 -7.95
N ALA A 98 -9.31 -3.01 -8.89
CA ALA A 98 -9.24 -1.78 -9.68
C ALA A 98 -10.53 -0.96 -9.53
N ALA A 99 -10.41 0.37 -9.35
CA ALA A 99 -11.56 1.26 -9.27
C ALA A 99 -12.21 1.47 -10.64
N HIS A 100 -11.38 1.48 -11.69
CA HIS A 100 -11.82 1.61 -13.08
C HIS A 100 -11.43 0.35 -13.84
N PHE A 101 -12.44 -0.31 -14.40
CA PHE A 101 -12.23 -1.50 -15.23
C PHE A 101 -11.86 -1.02 -16.62
N GLY A 102 -10.58 -1.06 -16.95
CA GLY A 102 -10.09 -0.75 -18.30
C GLY A 102 -9.48 -2.00 -18.90
N ASP A 103 -9.97 -2.41 -20.08
CA ASP A 103 -9.40 -3.51 -20.86
C ASP A 103 -7.90 -3.32 -21.10
N GLN A 104 -7.46 -2.05 -21.09
CA GLN A 104 -6.06 -1.67 -21.23
C GLN A 104 -5.16 -2.16 -20.09
N LEU A 105 -5.64 -2.18 -18.84
CA LEU A 105 -4.86 -2.69 -17.70
C LEU A 105 -4.64 -4.20 -17.82
N ALA A 106 -5.72 -4.94 -18.12
CA ALA A 106 -5.65 -6.37 -18.37
C ALA A 106 -4.75 -6.69 -19.57
N ALA A 107 -4.90 -5.93 -20.67
CA ALA A 107 -4.07 -6.08 -21.86
C ALA A 107 -2.58 -5.83 -21.57
N SER A 108 -2.26 -4.82 -20.75
CA SER A 108 -0.87 -4.53 -20.36
C SER A 108 -0.26 -5.66 -19.53
N ILE A 109 -1.02 -6.23 -18.58
CA ILE A 109 -0.56 -7.37 -17.77
C ILE A 109 -0.36 -8.60 -18.67
N ASN A 110 -1.33 -8.94 -19.53
CA ASN A 110 -1.25 -10.09 -20.44
C ASN A 110 -0.11 -9.95 -21.44
N ALA A 111 0.12 -8.75 -21.98
CA ALA A 111 1.20 -8.52 -22.92
C ALA A 111 2.59 -8.65 -22.29
N THR A 112 2.70 -8.36 -20.99
CA THR A 112 3.96 -8.45 -20.25
C THR A 112 4.18 -9.84 -19.67
N PHE A 113 3.12 -10.44 -19.13
CA PHE A 113 3.14 -11.74 -18.44
C PHE A 113 2.08 -12.68 -19.04
N PRO A 114 2.28 -13.21 -20.25
CA PRO A 114 1.26 -13.99 -20.97
C PRO A 114 0.85 -15.29 -20.26
N TYR A 115 1.66 -15.79 -19.33
CA TYR A 115 1.41 -17.01 -18.57
C TYR A 115 0.93 -16.76 -17.13
N LEU A 116 0.69 -15.51 -16.77
CA LEU A 116 0.28 -15.14 -15.43
C LEU A 116 -1.21 -15.43 -15.23
N PRO A 117 -1.61 -16.28 -14.28
CA PRO A 117 -3.02 -16.43 -13.93
C PRO A 117 -3.44 -15.27 -13.02
N PHE A 118 -4.47 -14.52 -13.44
CA PHE A 118 -5.00 -13.42 -12.64
C PHE A 118 -6.48 -13.16 -12.90
N THR A 119 -7.11 -12.47 -11.95
CA THR A 119 -8.45 -11.88 -12.10
C THR A 119 -8.41 -10.43 -11.65
N ILE A 120 -9.09 -9.56 -12.41
CA ILE A 120 -9.30 -8.16 -12.01
C ILE A 120 -10.73 -8.02 -11.49
N TYR A 121 -10.85 -7.54 -10.26
CA TYR A 121 -12.13 -7.24 -9.61
C TYR A 121 -12.39 -5.74 -9.60
N ARG A 122 -13.60 -5.35 -9.95
CA ARG A 122 -14.01 -3.97 -9.84
C ARG A 122 -14.28 -3.61 -8.39
N PHE A 123 -13.45 -2.75 -7.83
CA PHE A 123 -13.71 -2.14 -6.54
C PHE A 123 -14.68 -0.98 -6.72
N ASN A 124 -15.81 -1.01 -6.01
CA ASN A 124 -16.78 0.08 -6.05
C ASN A 124 -16.36 1.21 -5.08
N PRO A 125 -15.90 2.38 -5.58
CA PRO A 125 -15.48 3.49 -4.72
C PRO A 125 -16.59 4.02 -3.80
N ASN A 126 -17.86 3.78 -4.14
CA ASN A 126 -18.99 4.23 -3.32
C ASN A 126 -19.07 3.51 -1.96
N LEU A 127 -18.47 2.32 -1.82
CA LEU A 127 -18.38 1.61 -0.54
C LEU A 127 -17.69 2.44 0.54
N VAL A 128 -16.71 3.25 0.14
CA VAL A 128 -15.92 4.12 1.04
C VAL A 128 -16.25 5.59 0.90
N LYS A 129 -17.05 5.97 -0.12
CA LYS A 129 -17.50 7.34 -0.30
C LYS A 129 -18.29 7.79 0.94
N GLY A 130 -17.89 8.91 1.51
CA GLY A 130 -18.52 9.40 2.75
C GLY A 130 -17.90 8.82 4.04
N LYS A 131 -17.06 7.78 3.96
CA LYS A 131 -16.32 7.22 5.10
C LYS A 131 -14.86 7.69 5.15
N ILE A 132 -14.29 8.12 4.01
CA ILE A 132 -12.94 8.68 3.93
C ILE A 132 -12.97 10.12 4.43
N SER A 133 -12.08 10.47 5.35
CA SER A 133 -11.81 11.84 5.78
C SER A 133 -10.52 12.34 5.14
N ARG A 134 -10.39 13.67 4.99
CA ARG A 134 -9.15 14.26 4.48
C ARG A 134 -7.98 13.92 5.40
N SER A 135 -6.92 13.36 4.84
CA SER A 135 -5.66 13.11 5.51
C SER A 135 -4.66 14.25 5.26
N ILE A 136 -3.51 14.19 5.96
CA ILE A 136 -2.41 15.15 5.75
C ILE A 136 -1.82 15.00 4.34
N ARG A 137 -1.84 13.78 3.79
CA ARG A 137 -1.39 13.48 2.43
C ARG A 137 -2.61 13.15 1.57
N GLN A 138 -2.92 14.01 0.60
CA GLN A 138 -4.07 13.83 -0.30
C GLN A 138 -4.05 12.49 -1.06
N ALA A 139 -2.86 11.98 -1.38
CA ALA A 139 -2.72 10.67 -2.03
C ALA A 139 -3.31 9.51 -1.20
N LEU A 140 -3.36 9.65 0.14
CA LEU A 140 -3.94 8.65 1.04
C LEU A 140 -5.47 8.66 1.10
N ASP A 141 -6.11 9.67 0.50
CA ASP A 141 -7.57 9.82 0.49
C ASP A 141 -8.22 9.08 -0.68
N GLN A 142 -7.43 8.44 -1.53
CA GLN A 142 -7.95 7.71 -2.68
C GLN A 142 -8.76 6.48 -2.22
N PRO A 143 -9.97 6.25 -2.78
CA PRO A 143 -10.81 5.11 -2.41
C PRO A 143 -10.10 3.75 -2.51
N LEU A 144 -9.23 3.59 -3.49
CA LEU A 144 -8.52 2.34 -3.75
C LEU A 144 -7.56 1.96 -2.60
N ASN A 145 -7.03 2.93 -1.84
CA ASN A 145 -6.22 2.67 -0.65
C ASN A 145 -6.99 1.93 0.45
N TYR A 146 -8.31 1.98 0.41
CA TYR A 146 -9.19 1.29 1.35
C TYR A 146 -9.68 -0.07 0.83
N ALA A 147 -9.39 -0.41 -0.42
CA ALA A 147 -9.87 -1.63 -1.06
C ALA A 147 -9.44 -2.90 -0.31
N ARG A 148 -8.26 -2.87 0.35
CA ARG A 148 -7.76 -3.97 1.18
C ARG A 148 -8.70 -4.38 2.33
N ILE A 149 -9.55 -3.47 2.81
CA ILE A 149 -10.54 -3.75 3.85
C ILE A 149 -11.64 -4.71 3.32
N TYR A 150 -11.89 -4.64 2.02
CA TYR A 150 -12.98 -5.34 1.32
C TYR A 150 -12.53 -6.60 0.58
N LEU A 151 -11.28 -7.04 0.75
CA LEU A 151 -10.73 -8.22 0.08
C LEU A 151 -11.64 -9.44 0.24
N ALA A 152 -12.09 -9.69 1.45
CA ALA A 152 -12.92 -10.86 1.77
C ALA A 152 -14.31 -10.82 1.13
N ASP A 153 -14.79 -9.66 0.70
CA ASP A 153 -16.08 -9.51 0.01
C ASP A 153 -15.93 -9.59 -1.52
N VAL A 154 -14.73 -9.29 -2.04
CA VAL A 154 -14.46 -9.18 -3.47
C VAL A 154 -13.88 -10.47 -4.04
N VAL A 155 -12.97 -11.09 -3.28
CA VAL A 155 -12.34 -12.36 -3.68
C VAL A 155 -13.32 -13.53 -3.44
N PRO A 156 -13.36 -14.55 -4.33
CA PRO A 156 -14.27 -15.68 -4.21
C PRO A 156 -14.26 -16.36 -2.82
N PRO A 157 -15.39 -16.88 -2.33
CA PRO A 157 -15.49 -17.43 -0.99
C PRO A 157 -14.58 -18.65 -0.72
N ASP A 158 -14.28 -19.42 -1.75
CA ASP A 158 -13.38 -20.57 -1.71
C ASP A 158 -11.91 -20.19 -1.51
N VAL A 159 -11.54 -18.95 -1.81
CA VAL A 159 -10.23 -18.41 -1.45
C VAL A 159 -10.24 -18.05 0.03
N THR A 160 -9.63 -18.91 0.84
CA THR A 160 -9.61 -18.79 2.31
C THR A 160 -8.44 -17.97 2.83
N ARG A 161 -7.40 -17.81 2.02
CA ARG A 161 -6.16 -17.11 2.40
C ARG A 161 -5.63 -16.29 1.24
N VAL A 162 -5.02 -15.14 1.55
CA VAL A 162 -4.38 -14.29 0.55
C VAL A 162 -3.17 -13.57 1.15
N ILE A 163 -2.16 -13.29 0.33
CA ILE A 163 -1.12 -12.30 0.65
C ILE A 163 -1.52 -11.01 -0.02
N TYR A 164 -1.76 -9.96 0.76
CA TYR A 164 -1.94 -8.61 0.24
C TYR A 164 -0.59 -7.90 0.15
N LEU A 165 -0.34 -7.26 -0.99
CA LEU A 165 0.85 -6.46 -1.24
C LEU A 165 0.47 -5.09 -1.80
N ASP A 166 1.12 -4.03 -1.32
CA ASP A 166 1.06 -2.71 -1.96
C ASP A 166 1.76 -2.75 -3.34
N SER A 167 1.43 -1.82 -4.22
CA SER A 167 1.86 -1.82 -5.62
C SER A 167 3.26 -1.21 -5.84
N ASP A 168 3.93 -0.77 -4.80
CA ASP A 168 5.23 -0.09 -4.80
C ASP A 168 6.32 -0.89 -4.07
N LEU A 169 6.22 -2.20 -4.13
CA LEU A 169 7.15 -3.14 -3.50
C LEU A 169 8.00 -3.87 -4.56
N VAL A 170 9.20 -4.29 -4.14
CA VAL A 170 10.04 -5.24 -4.87
C VAL A 170 10.38 -6.39 -3.93
N LEU A 171 10.09 -7.62 -4.36
CA LEU A 171 10.39 -8.82 -3.59
C LEU A 171 11.78 -9.35 -3.96
N VAL A 172 12.52 -9.76 -2.95
CA VAL A 172 13.88 -10.29 -3.07
C VAL A 172 14.02 -11.68 -2.43
N ASP A 173 12.90 -12.29 -2.08
CA ASP A 173 12.86 -13.64 -1.50
C ASP A 173 11.58 -14.37 -1.96
N ASP A 174 11.53 -15.69 -1.79
CA ASP A 174 10.39 -16.53 -2.18
C ASP A 174 9.14 -16.22 -1.35
N ILE A 175 8.11 -15.70 -2.01
CA ILE A 175 6.82 -15.38 -1.42
C ILE A 175 6.11 -16.60 -0.82
N GLY A 176 6.46 -17.81 -1.26
CA GLY A 176 5.99 -19.06 -0.68
C GLY A 176 6.36 -19.21 0.79
N LYS A 177 7.47 -18.63 1.24
CA LYS A 177 7.85 -18.60 2.66
C LYS A 177 6.85 -17.79 3.49
N LEU A 178 6.38 -16.67 2.95
CA LEU A 178 5.36 -15.84 3.59
C LEU A 178 4.00 -16.54 3.57
N TRP A 179 3.64 -17.19 2.45
CA TRP A 179 2.42 -17.98 2.31
C TRP A 179 2.29 -19.07 3.37
N ARG A 180 3.37 -19.80 3.61
CA ARG A 180 3.39 -20.91 4.59
C ARG A 180 3.45 -20.46 6.05
N LYS A 181 3.50 -19.13 6.32
CA LYS A 181 3.55 -18.62 7.70
C LYS A 181 2.31 -19.00 8.48
N ASP A 182 2.47 -19.74 9.58
CA ASP A 182 1.37 -20.01 10.50
C ASP A 182 0.93 -18.72 11.21
N LEU A 183 -0.36 -18.42 11.13
CA LEU A 183 -0.96 -17.26 11.78
C LEU A 183 -1.31 -17.52 13.26
N GLY A 184 -1.21 -18.75 13.75
CA GLY A 184 -1.50 -19.11 15.15
C GLY A 184 -2.93 -18.70 15.56
N GLY A 185 -3.90 -18.87 14.66
CA GLY A 185 -5.29 -18.47 14.91
C GLY A 185 -5.58 -16.97 14.77
N ARG A 186 -4.58 -16.13 14.44
CA ARG A 186 -4.79 -14.70 14.16
C ARG A 186 -5.36 -14.48 12.77
N VAL A 187 -6.10 -13.39 12.59
CA VAL A 187 -6.75 -13.06 11.31
C VAL A 187 -5.77 -12.53 10.27
N ILE A 188 -4.70 -11.85 10.70
CA ILE A 188 -3.63 -11.38 9.82
C ILE A 188 -2.25 -11.68 10.40
N GLY A 189 -1.27 -11.80 9.50
CA GLY A 189 0.14 -11.70 9.79
C GLY A 189 0.74 -10.51 9.05
N ALA A 190 1.52 -9.67 9.74
CA ALA A 190 2.14 -8.49 9.17
C ALA A 190 3.46 -8.17 9.86
N PRO A 191 4.39 -7.43 9.22
CA PRO A 191 5.57 -6.90 9.89
C PRO A 191 5.17 -5.95 11.01
N GLU A 192 5.63 -6.24 12.25
CA GLU A 192 5.22 -5.53 13.46
C GLU A 192 6.40 -4.80 14.10
N TYR A 193 6.20 -3.54 14.45
CA TYR A 193 7.22 -2.63 14.95
C TYR A 193 6.83 -2.10 16.33
N CYS A 194 7.21 -2.83 17.39
CA CYS A 194 6.82 -2.48 18.76
C CYS A 194 7.59 -1.30 19.36
N HIS A 195 8.70 -0.89 18.74
CA HIS A 195 9.46 0.30 19.12
C HIS A 195 8.91 1.59 18.50
N ALA A 196 8.04 1.48 17.51
CA ALA A 196 7.44 2.64 16.86
C ALA A 196 6.28 3.18 17.72
N ASN A 197 6.36 4.46 18.06
CA ASN A 197 5.28 5.13 18.78
C ASN A 197 4.12 5.44 17.82
N PHE A 198 3.14 4.54 17.74
CA PHE A 198 1.98 4.73 16.89
C PHE A 198 0.93 5.70 17.45
N SER A 199 1.09 6.20 18.69
CA SER A 199 0.17 7.18 19.28
C SER A 199 0.04 8.47 18.45
N HIS A 200 1.08 8.81 17.68
CA HIS A 200 1.09 9.95 16.76
C HIS A 200 0.09 9.82 15.59
N TYR A 201 -0.39 8.61 15.30
CA TYR A 201 -1.45 8.43 14.29
C TYR A 201 -2.81 8.91 14.77
N PHE A 202 -2.98 9.06 16.11
CA PHE A 202 -4.24 9.44 16.73
C PHE A 202 -4.19 10.85 17.30
N THR A 203 -5.33 11.53 17.24
CA THR A 203 -5.45 12.92 17.70
C THR A 203 -5.64 13.01 19.21
N ARG A 204 -5.57 14.24 19.73
CA ARG A 204 -5.93 14.53 21.13
C ARG A 204 -7.39 14.13 21.42
N ALA A 205 -8.31 14.33 20.47
CA ALA A 205 -9.71 13.94 20.61
C ALA A 205 -9.85 12.44 20.89
N PHE A 206 -9.11 11.59 20.17
CA PHE A 206 -9.09 10.15 20.44
C PHE A 206 -8.63 9.84 21.87
N TRP A 207 -7.48 10.37 22.28
CA TRP A 207 -6.90 10.04 23.58
C TRP A 207 -7.68 10.61 24.77
N SER A 208 -8.37 11.74 24.57
CA SER A 208 -9.22 12.36 25.62
C SER A 208 -10.54 11.62 25.82
N ASN A 209 -10.97 10.80 24.85
CA ASN A 209 -12.20 10.04 24.93
C ASN A 209 -11.95 8.69 25.64
N PRO A 210 -12.51 8.48 26.85
CA PRO A 210 -12.27 7.25 27.63
C PRO A 210 -12.76 5.99 26.92
N HIS A 211 -13.79 6.07 26.08
CA HIS A 211 -14.29 4.92 25.31
C HIS A 211 -13.35 4.55 24.16
N TYR A 212 -12.74 5.52 23.49
CA TYR A 212 -11.84 5.25 22.36
C TYR A 212 -10.52 4.67 22.84
N ARG A 213 -9.88 5.27 23.85
CA ARG A 213 -8.59 4.78 24.36
C ARG A 213 -8.64 3.36 24.92
N LYS A 214 -9.82 2.93 25.45
CA LYS A 214 -10.03 1.57 25.96
C LYS A 214 -9.77 0.48 24.91
N VAL A 215 -9.82 0.80 23.62
CA VAL A 215 -9.56 -0.18 22.56
C VAL A 215 -8.17 -0.81 22.68
N PHE A 216 -7.23 -0.11 23.31
CA PHE A 216 -5.85 -0.59 23.51
C PHE A 216 -5.60 -1.16 24.91
N GLU A 217 -6.59 -1.14 25.80
CA GLU A 217 -6.45 -1.74 27.14
C GLU A 217 -6.28 -3.25 27.02
N GLY A 218 -5.27 -3.79 27.73
CA GLY A 218 -4.92 -5.22 27.71
C GLY A 218 -4.26 -5.71 26.41
N ARG A 219 -4.03 -4.82 25.44
CA ARG A 219 -3.31 -5.14 24.22
C ARG A 219 -1.88 -4.61 24.28
N ARG A 220 -0.99 -5.26 23.52
CA ARG A 220 0.32 -4.71 23.19
C ARG A 220 0.20 -3.90 21.91
N PRO A 221 0.03 -2.58 21.97
CA PRO A 221 -0.32 -1.77 20.82
C PRO A 221 0.95 -1.46 19.99
N CYS A 222 1.44 -2.46 19.26
CA CYS A 222 2.54 -2.28 18.34
C CYS A 222 2.02 -1.77 16.99
N TYR A 223 2.76 -0.86 16.38
CA TYR A 223 2.55 -0.52 14.98
C TYR A 223 2.81 -1.74 14.09
N PHE A 224 2.04 -1.90 13.03
CA PHE A 224 2.33 -2.86 11.96
C PHE A 224 2.05 -2.25 10.60
N ASN A 225 2.76 -2.71 9.59
CA ASN A 225 2.60 -2.22 8.24
C ASN A 225 1.54 -3.04 7.49
N THR A 226 0.63 -2.36 6.81
CA THR A 226 -0.45 -2.98 6.02
C THR A 226 -0.13 -3.15 4.54
N GLY A 227 1.07 -2.75 4.12
CA GLY A 227 1.54 -2.92 2.73
C GLY A 227 1.97 -4.35 2.42
N VAL A 228 2.24 -5.18 3.45
CA VAL A 228 2.46 -6.61 3.35
C VAL A 228 1.66 -7.30 4.44
N MET A 229 0.66 -8.10 4.05
CA MET A 229 -0.18 -8.84 4.99
C MET A 229 -0.48 -10.23 4.48
N VAL A 230 -0.40 -11.24 5.33
CA VAL A 230 -1.05 -12.52 5.11
C VAL A 230 -2.41 -12.45 5.79
N VAL A 231 -3.49 -12.68 5.05
CA VAL A 231 -4.85 -12.53 5.55
C VAL A 231 -5.57 -13.87 5.50
N ASP A 232 -6.12 -14.31 6.63
CA ASP A 232 -7.09 -15.38 6.70
C ASP A 232 -8.47 -14.80 6.38
N LEU A 233 -8.93 -15.01 5.16
CA LEU A 233 -10.19 -14.45 4.66
C LEU A 233 -11.42 -15.10 5.31
N THR A 234 -11.32 -16.36 5.73
CA THR A 234 -12.40 -17.04 6.45
C THR A 234 -12.62 -16.35 7.80
N ARG A 235 -11.57 -16.21 8.59
CA ARG A 235 -11.64 -15.50 9.89
C ARG A 235 -12.02 -14.04 9.73
N TRP A 236 -11.58 -13.40 8.64
CA TRP A 236 -11.95 -12.01 8.35
C TRP A 236 -13.47 -11.87 8.18
N ARG A 237 -14.09 -12.76 7.39
CA ARG A 237 -15.55 -12.80 7.17
C ARG A 237 -16.30 -13.09 8.46
N GLU A 238 -15.96 -14.19 9.14
CA GLU A 238 -16.59 -14.64 10.38
C GLU A 238 -16.50 -13.61 11.50
N GLY A 239 -15.34 -12.97 11.63
CA GLY A 239 -15.10 -11.94 12.65
C GLY A 239 -15.70 -10.58 12.33
N GLY A 240 -16.30 -10.37 11.16
CA GLY A 240 -16.93 -9.11 10.75
C GLY A 240 -15.94 -7.93 10.68
N TYR A 241 -14.69 -8.17 10.31
CA TYR A 241 -13.61 -7.16 10.40
C TYR A 241 -13.87 -5.96 9.50
N ARG A 242 -14.49 -6.13 8.35
CA ARG A 242 -14.93 -5.00 7.51
C ARG A 242 -15.82 -4.04 8.30
N GLY A 243 -16.86 -4.55 8.95
CA GLY A 243 -17.79 -3.72 9.72
C GLY A 243 -17.09 -2.98 10.87
N LYS A 244 -16.16 -3.63 11.56
CA LYS A 244 -15.34 -3.00 12.63
C LYS A 244 -14.48 -1.85 12.08
N MET A 245 -13.86 -2.03 10.90
CA MET A 245 -13.09 -0.97 10.22
C MET A 245 -13.99 0.20 9.80
N GLU A 246 -15.12 -0.10 9.14
CA GLU A 246 -16.07 0.90 8.68
C GLU A 246 -16.68 1.71 9.84
N TRP A 247 -16.87 1.08 10.99
CA TRP A 247 -17.34 1.78 12.20
C TRP A 247 -16.37 2.89 12.61
N TRP A 248 -15.05 2.60 12.64
CA TRP A 248 -14.02 3.57 12.95
C TRP A 248 -13.90 4.65 11.87
N MET A 249 -14.00 4.29 10.60
CA MET A 249 -14.00 5.25 9.49
C MET A 249 -15.18 6.22 9.58
N THR A 250 -16.35 5.72 9.98
CA THR A 250 -17.54 6.56 10.20
C THR A 250 -17.34 7.52 11.37
N ARG A 251 -16.76 7.06 12.47
CA ARG A 251 -16.42 7.93 13.62
C ARG A 251 -15.44 9.03 13.24
N GLN A 252 -14.38 8.68 12.51
CA GLN A 252 -13.42 9.64 11.98
C GLN A 252 -14.08 10.78 11.19
N LYS A 253 -15.19 10.51 10.54
CA LYS A 253 -15.91 11.48 9.74
C LYS A 253 -16.57 12.57 10.60
N TRP A 254 -17.11 12.17 11.75
CA TRP A 254 -17.79 13.09 12.67
C TRP A 254 -16.84 13.79 13.64
N GLU A 255 -15.82 13.07 14.05
CA GLU A 255 -14.81 13.54 14.99
C GLU A 255 -13.43 13.08 14.52
N ARG A 256 -12.55 14.01 14.17
CA ARG A 256 -11.22 13.67 13.68
C ARG A 256 -10.38 12.99 14.76
N ILE A 257 -10.39 11.66 14.77
CA ILE A 257 -9.72 10.83 15.77
C ILE A 257 -8.36 10.32 15.34
N TYR A 258 -8.02 10.35 14.03
CA TYR A 258 -6.69 9.99 13.51
C TYR A 258 -6.26 10.88 12.33
N GLN A 259 -4.98 10.78 11.94
CA GLN A 259 -4.35 11.71 11.00
C GLN A 259 -4.18 11.14 9.58
N LEU A 260 -4.00 9.83 9.46
CA LEU A 260 -3.65 9.16 8.20
C LEU A 260 -4.82 8.35 7.64
N GLY A 261 -4.74 7.98 6.34
CA GLY A 261 -5.78 7.33 5.56
C GLY A 261 -6.28 5.97 6.08
N SER A 262 -5.99 4.89 5.37
CA SER A 262 -6.56 3.55 5.65
C SER A 262 -5.87 2.78 6.78
N LEU A 263 -4.67 3.15 7.20
CA LEU A 263 -3.91 2.43 8.23
C LEU A 263 -4.52 2.50 9.65
N PRO A 264 -4.93 3.69 10.17
CA PRO A 264 -5.44 3.77 11.54
C PRO A 264 -6.64 2.87 11.86
N PRO A 265 -7.62 2.65 10.98
CA PRO A 265 -8.65 1.64 11.21
C PRO A 265 -8.08 0.23 11.48
N PHE A 266 -7.03 -0.17 10.76
CA PHE A 266 -6.36 -1.45 11.01
C PHE A 266 -5.71 -1.48 12.40
N LEU A 267 -5.02 -0.41 12.80
CA LEU A 267 -4.43 -0.32 14.14
C LEU A 267 -5.49 -0.38 15.24
N LEU A 268 -6.60 0.32 15.08
CA LEU A 268 -7.70 0.33 16.07
C LEU A 268 -8.33 -1.06 16.25
N VAL A 269 -8.43 -1.82 15.16
CA VAL A 269 -9.09 -3.13 15.20
C VAL A 269 -8.10 -4.25 15.55
N LEU A 270 -6.85 -4.18 15.11
CA LEU A 270 -5.94 -5.32 15.07
C LEU A 270 -4.61 -5.14 15.79
N ALA A 271 -4.20 -3.91 16.23
CA ALA A 271 -2.94 -3.76 16.95
C ALA A 271 -2.90 -4.63 18.20
N GLY A 272 -1.83 -5.42 18.36
CA GLY A 272 -1.66 -6.41 19.42
C GLY A 272 -2.40 -7.74 19.20
N GLU A 273 -3.19 -7.87 18.11
CA GLU A 273 -3.98 -9.06 17.79
C GLU A 273 -3.54 -9.73 16.48
N ILE A 274 -2.41 -9.32 15.92
CA ILE A 274 -1.84 -9.89 14.70
C ILE A 274 -0.79 -10.97 15.01
N LYS A 275 -0.45 -11.75 13.99
CA LYS A 275 0.78 -12.56 13.99
C LYS A 275 1.92 -11.71 13.46
N ALA A 276 2.91 -11.43 14.29
CA ALA A 276 4.12 -10.78 13.80
C ALA A 276 4.85 -11.68 12.79
N VAL A 277 5.18 -11.12 11.63
CA VAL A 277 6.08 -11.72 10.65
C VAL A 277 7.41 -10.97 10.64
N ASP A 278 8.43 -11.56 10.04
CA ASP A 278 9.78 -10.98 10.00
C ASP A 278 9.73 -9.58 9.32
N LEU A 279 10.39 -8.60 9.94
CA LEU A 279 10.44 -7.22 9.46
C LEU A 279 11.06 -7.10 8.06
N ARG A 280 11.88 -8.06 7.65
CA ARG A 280 12.47 -8.11 6.31
C ARG A 280 11.44 -8.22 5.20
N TRP A 281 10.20 -8.63 5.50
CA TRP A 281 9.12 -8.67 4.52
C TRP A 281 8.58 -7.28 4.13
N ASN A 282 8.91 -6.24 4.88
CA ASN A 282 8.57 -4.87 4.49
C ASN A 282 9.61 -3.89 5.04
N GLN A 283 10.73 -3.79 4.37
CA GLN A 283 11.78 -2.84 4.70
C GLN A 283 11.57 -1.54 3.90
N HIS A 284 11.88 -0.41 4.55
CA HIS A 284 11.88 0.91 3.94
C HIS A 284 13.25 1.23 3.34
N GLY A 285 13.29 2.08 2.33
CA GLY A 285 14.53 2.67 1.85
C GLY A 285 15.01 2.17 0.49
N LEU A 286 14.09 1.82 -0.41
CA LEU A 286 14.43 1.59 -1.82
C LEU A 286 14.59 2.89 -2.62
N GLY A 287 14.46 4.07 -1.99
CA GLY A 287 14.62 5.37 -2.62
C GLY A 287 15.11 6.43 -1.67
#